data_6b96f58acfb723028621573158964889
#
_entry.id   6b96f58acfb723028621573158964889
#
_cell.length_a   1.000
_cell.length_b   1.000
_cell.length_c   1.000
_cell.angle_alpha   90.00
_cell.angle_beta   90.00
_cell.angle_gamma   90.00
#
_symmetry.space_group_name_H-M   'P 1'
#
loop_
_entity.id
_entity.type
_entity.pdbx_description
1 polymer ?
#
loop_
_entity_poly.entity_id
_entity_poly.type
_entity_poly.pdbx_seq_one_letter_code
_entity_poly.pdbx_strand_id
1 'polypeptide(L)'
;VSGGADSICMLHAFKYLNLKMLVLHCNFSLRGKESDMDEQFVKRFCDSYGIAHSVKKFDTLKYARENGLSVEMAARELRYTWFREMKEKKKMDYIVVAHHADDVAETVLINLCRGTGIKGLTGIKSINGDILRPLLPCSRTDILKYIEDHQLGFRTDSTNNSLDYVRNKIRHQIIP
;
A
#
# COMPACT_ATOMS: atom_id res chain seq x y z
N VAL A 1 1.83 1.94 -5.75
CA VAL A 1 0.74 1.01 -6.10
C VAL A 1 1.26 -0.40 -6.00
N SER A 2 0.58 -1.29 -5.23
CA SER A 2 0.97 -2.70 -5.08
C SER A 2 0.34 -3.61 -6.16
N GLY A 3 -0.76 -3.18 -6.75
CA GLY A 3 -1.60 -4.00 -7.62
C GLY A 3 -2.82 -4.61 -6.91
N GLY A 4 -2.87 -4.54 -5.58
CA GLY A 4 -4.04 -4.98 -4.80
C GLY A 4 -5.24 -4.04 -4.93
N ALA A 5 -6.44 -4.53 -4.57
CA ALA A 5 -7.72 -3.85 -4.76
C ALA A 5 -7.70 -2.39 -4.29
N ASP A 6 -7.19 -2.12 -3.07
CA ASP A 6 -7.18 -0.77 -2.49
C ASP A 6 -6.37 0.21 -3.35
N SER A 7 -5.20 -0.22 -3.79
CA SER A 7 -4.32 0.59 -4.62
C SER A 7 -4.86 0.81 -6.03
N ILE A 8 -5.55 -0.18 -6.61
CA ILE A 8 -6.19 -0.08 -7.93
C ILE A 8 -7.43 0.79 -7.87
N CYS A 9 -8.27 0.64 -6.84
CA CYS A 9 -9.42 1.51 -6.59
C CYS A 9 -9.00 2.98 -6.52
N MET A 10 -8.01 3.29 -5.69
CA MET A 10 -7.48 4.65 -5.55
C MET A 10 -6.94 5.19 -6.88
N LEU A 11 -6.17 4.38 -7.60
CA LEU A 11 -5.58 4.77 -8.88
C LEU A 11 -6.64 5.08 -9.93
N HIS A 12 -7.66 4.23 -10.05
CA HIS A 12 -8.77 4.42 -10.98
C HIS A 12 -9.59 5.66 -10.62
N ALA A 13 -9.93 5.84 -9.33
CA ALA A 13 -10.65 7.02 -8.86
C ALA A 13 -9.89 8.34 -9.17
N PHE A 14 -8.57 8.34 -8.97
CA PHE A 14 -7.73 9.50 -9.28
C PHE A 14 -7.69 9.79 -10.80
N LYS A 15 -7.65 8.74 -11.62
CA LYS A 15 -7.74 8.90 -13.08
C LYS A 15 -9.09 9.46 -13.50
N TYR A 16 -10.18 8.95 -12.91
CA TYR A 16 -11.53 9.44 -13.18
C TYR A 16 -11.70 10.92 -12.81
N LEU A 17 -11.06 11.37 -11.73
CA LEU A 17 -11.04 12.77 -11.28
C LEU A 17 -10.02 13.64 -12.05
N ASN A 18 -9.35 13.11 -13.06
CA ASN A 18 -8.31 13.80 -13.84
C ASN A 18 -7.17 14.42 -13.00
N LEU A 19 -6.83 13.80 -11.86
CA LEU A 19 -5.74 14.28 -11.02
C LEU A 19 -4.39 13.98 -11.68
N LYS A 20 -3.48 14.95 -11.62
CA LYS A 20 -2.08 14.74 -12.04
C LYS A 20 -1.39 13.79 -11.08
N MET A 21 -0.91 12.66 -11.56
CA MET A 21 -0.28 11.63 -10.74
C MET A 21 0.90 10.96 -11.44
N LEU A 22 1.80 10.41 -10.60
CA LEU A 22 2.84 9.48 -10.99
C LEU A 22 2.71 8.23 -10.12
N VAL A 23 2.53 7.09 -10.75
CA VAL A 23 2.45 5.81 -10.05
C VAL A 23 3.86 5.29 -9.76
N LEU A 24 4.09 4.91 -8.50
CA LEU A 24 5.31 4.26 -8.07
C LEU A 24 5.00 2.82 -7.62
N HIS A 25 5.70 1.85 -8.20
CA HIS A 25 5.64 0.45 -7.80
C HIS A 25 6.99 -0.03 -7.27
N CYS A 26 6.99 -0.56 -6.04
CA CYS A 26 8.16 -1.18 -5.42
C CYS A 26 8.09 -2.70 -5.62
N ASN A 27 9.03 -3.27 -6.37
CA ASN A 27 9.25 -4.70 -6.41
C ASN A 27 10.34 -5.06 -5.38
N PHE A 28 9.92 -5.64 -4.26
CA PHE A 28 10.82 -5.98 -3.15
C PHE A 28 11.56 -7.30 -3.34
N SER A 29 11.33 -8.01 -4.43
CA SER A 29 11.95 -9.30 -4.78
C SER A 29 11.80 -10.39 -3.71
N LEU A 30 10.73 -10.32 -2.88
CA LEU A 30 10.51 -11.23 -1.76
C LEU A 30 9.77 -12.51 -2.14
N ARG A 31 9.04 -12.51 -3.27
CA ARG A 31 8.17 -13.60 -3.73
C ARG A 31 8.55 -14.12 -5.13
N GLY A 32 9.79 -13.88 -5.55
CA GLY A 32 10.29 -14.32 -6.84
C GLY A 32 9.36 -13.94 -8.00
N LYS A 33 8.87 -14.94 -8.75
CA LYS A 33 8.00 -14.73 -9.93
C LYS A 33 6.71 -13.97 -9.62
N GLU A 34 6.12 -14.13 -8.43
CA GLU A 34 4.91 -13.39 -8.07
C GLU A 34 5.16 -11.89 -8.00
N SER A 35 6.30 -11.46 -7.42
CA SER A 35 6.68 -10.05 -7.39
C SER A 35 6.85 -9.47 -8.79
N ASP A 36 7.38 -10.24 -9.74
CA ASP A 36 7.52 -9.82 -11.13
C ASP A 36 6.16 -9.79 -11.87
N MET A 37 5.25 -10.70 -11.54
CA MET A 37 3.88 -10.69 -12.07
C MET A 37 3.09 -9.47 -11.58
N ASP A 38 3.25 -9.07 -10.31
CA ASP A 38 2.62 -7.88 -9.77
C ASP A 38 3.16 -6.61 -10.44
N GLU A 39 4.47 -6.54 -10.65
CA GLU A 39 5.10 -5.46 -11.40
C GLU A 39 4.52 -5.34 -12.82
N GLN A 40 4.44 -6.45 -13.55
CA GLN A 40 3.88 -6.48 -14.90
C GLN A 40 2.41 -6.08 -14.93
N PHE A 41 1.63 -6.51 -13.93
CA PHE A 41 0.23 -6.13 -13.81
C PHE A 41 0.08 -4.62 -13.64
N VAL A 42 0.84 -4.01 -12.71
CA VAL A 42 0.78 -2.56 -12.48
C VAL A 42 1.20 -1.78 -13.72
N LYS A 43 2.26 -2.21 -14.42
CA LYS A 43 2.69 -1.58 -15.68
C LYS A 43 1.57 -1.61 -16.72
N ARG A 44 1.01 -2.80 -17.00
CA ARG A 44 -0.09 -2.95 -17.98
C ARG A 44 -1.31 -2.11 -17.62
N PHE A 45 -1.67 -2.08 -16.33
CA PHE A 45 -2.78 -1.24 -15.86
C PHE A 45 -2.49 0.26 -16.13
N CYS A 46 -1.30 0.74 -15.77
CA CYS A 46 -0.94 2.13 -16.02
C CYS A 46 -0.92 2.47 -17.52
N ASP A 47 -0.38 1.59 -18.35
CA ASP A 47 -0.31 1.78 -19.81
C ASP A 47 -1.71 1.84 -20.43
N SER A 48 -2.63 0.94 -20.02
CA SER A 48 -4.01 0.91 -20.55
C SER A 48 -4.81 2.18 -20.22
N TYR A 49 -4.49 2.85 -19.12
CA TYR A 49 -5.13 4.10 -18.71
C TYR A 49 -4.30 5.35 -19.05
N GLY A 50 -3.15 5.23 -19.73
CA GLY A 50 -2.26 6.33 -20.06
C GLY A 50 -1.70 7.04 -18.81
N ILE A 51 -1.36 6.28 -17.77
CA ILE A 51 -0.88 6.81 -16.48
C ILE A 51 0.64 6.69 -16.42
N ALA A 52 1.32 7.81 -16.17
CA ALA A 52 2.77 7.81 -15.95
C ALA A 52 3.15 6.96 -14.75
N HIS A 53 4.12 6.07 -14.91
CA HIS A 53 4.56 5.19 -13.82
C HIS A 53 6.07 5.02 -13.78
N SER A 54 6.57 4.58 -12.64
CA SER A 54 7.97 4.21 -12.43
C SER A 54 8.03 2.99 -11.50
N VAL A 55 8.96 2.10 -11.77
CA VAL A 55 9.17 0.88 -11.00
C VAL A 55 10.61 0.84 -10.48
N LYS A 56 10.78 0.36 -9.24
CA LYS A 56 12.09 0.11 -8.66
C LYS A 56 12.12 -1.28 -8.02
N LYS A 57 13.10 -2.09 -8.41
CA LYS A 57 13.41 -3.36 -7.76
C LYS A 57 14.38 -3.12 -6.60
N PHE A 58 14.16 -3.83 -5.51
CA PHE A 58 15.00 -3.77 -4.31
C PHE A 58 15.51 -5.16 -3.94
N ASP A 59 16.77 -5.25 -3.53
CA ASP A 59 17.28 -6.39 -2.78
C ASP A 59 16.99 -6.19 -1.31
N THR A 60 15.73 -6.45 -0.94
CA THR A 60 15.21 -6.19 0.41
C THR A 60 15.89 -7.07 1.46
N LEU A 61 16.21 -8.31 1.12
CA LEU A 61 16.86 -9.24 2.06
C LEU A 61 18.29 -8.82 2.36
N LYS A 62 19.02 -8.34 1.36
CA LYS A 62 20.37 -7.80 1.54
C LYS A 62 20.31 -6.55 2.43
N TYR A 63 19.44 -5.60 2.10
CA TYR A 63 19.26 -4.38 2.88
C TYR A 63 18.89 -4.65 4.33
N ALA A 64 17.96 -5.58 4.58
CA ALA A 64 17.55 -5.96 5.93
C ALA A 64 18.73 -6.48 6.76
N ARG A 65 19.55 -7.38 6.18
CA ARG A 65 20.75 -7.95 6.85
C ARG A 65 21.80 -6.89 7.16
N GLU A 66 22.10 -6.02 6.20
CA GLU A 66 23.15 -4.99 6.35
C GLU A 66 22.77 -3.92 7.40
N ASN A 67 21.48 -3.69 7.62
CA ASN A 67 20.98 -2.67 8.55
C ASN A 67 20.37 -3.25 9.84
N GLY A 68 20.43 -4.56 10.06
CA GLY A 68 19.88 -5.20 11.27
C GLY A 68 18.37 -5.04 11.42
N LEU A 69 17.63 -4.97 10.29
CA LEU A 69 16.19 -4.73 10.26
C LEU A 69 15.41 -6.01 9.98
N SER A 70 14.15 -6.04 10.45
CA SER A 70 13.21 -7.02 9.91
C SER A 70 12.94 -6.75 8.43
N VAL A 71 12.58 -7.78 7.66
CA VAL A 71 12.26 -7.65 6.22
C VAL A 71 11.14 -6.63 5.99
N GLU A 72 10.15 -6.59 6.88
CA GLU A 72 9.04 -5.64 6.81
C GLU A 72 9.49 -4.19 7.04
N MET A 73 10.35 -3.96 8.03
CA MET A 73 10.94 -2.64 8.29
C MET A 73 11.82 -2.18 7.13
N ALA A 74 12.64 -3.08 6.59
CA ALA A 74 13.49 -2.81 5.43
C ALA A 74 12.65 -2.42 4.19
N ALA A 75 11.62 -3.20 3.88
CA ALA A 75 10.72 -2.88 2.77
C ALA A 75 10.01 -1.54 2.95
N ARG A 76 9.61 -1.22 4.19
CA ARG A 76 8.99 0.07 4.52
C ARG A 76 9.96 1.23 4.33
N GLU A 77 11.17 1.11 4.84
CA GLU A 77 12.20 2.16 4.74
C GLU A 77 12.58 2.41 3.28
N LEU A 78 12.90 1.36 2.52
CA LEU A 78 13.21 1.43 1.09
C LEU A 78 12.09 2.11 0.29
N ARG A 79 10.84 1.76 0.59
CA ARG A 79 9.65 2.34 -0.05
C ARG A 79 9.57 3.84 0.16
N TYR A 80 9.58 4.30 1.42
CA TYR A 80 9.37 5.72 1.71
C TYR A 80 10.57 6.59 1.34
N THR A 81 11.79 6.06 1.42
CA THR A 81 12.99 6.75 0.92
C THR A 81 12.85 7.01 -0.57
N TRP A 82 12.54 5.99 -1.37
CA TRP A 82 12.36 6.16 -2.80
C TRP A 82 11.16 7.04 -3.15
N PHE A 83 10.07 6.96 -2.43
CA PHE A 83 8.90 7.80 -2.68
C PHE A 83 9.23 9.29 -2.46
N ARG A 84 9.99 9.63 -1.43
CA ARG A 84 10.45 11.01 -1.18
C ARG A 84 11.42 11.50 -2.26
N GLU A 85 12.39 10.68 -2.65
CA GLU A 85 13.30 10.97 -3.78
C GLU A 85 12.50 11.31 -5.06
N MET A 86 11.50 10.49 -5.38
CA MET A 86 10.68 10.69 -6.58
C MET A 86 9.76 11.91 -6.46
N LYS A 87 9.18 12.15 -5.28
CA LYS A 87 8.37 13.33 -5.00
C LYS A 87 9.16 14.60 -5.27
N GLU A 88 10.37 14.72 -4.74
CA GLU A 88 11.25 15.87 -4.93
C GLU A 88 11.66 16.02 -6.40
N LYS A 89 12.17 14.93 -7.01
CA LYS A 89 12.62 14.92 -8.41
C LYS A 89 11.54 15.32 -9.39
N LYS A 90 10.28 14.93 -9.12
CA LYS A 90 9.13 15.19 -10.00
C LYS A 90 8.29 16.39 -9.55
N LYS A 91 8.70 17.08 -8.50
CA LYS A 91 8.00 18.26 -7.92
C LYS A 91 6.54 17.94 -7.64
N MET A 92 6.28 16.85 -6.94
CA MET A 92 4.93 16.42 -6.54
C MET A 92 4.63 16.93 -5.12
N ASP A 93 3.37 17.26 -4.85
CA ASP A 93 2.97 17.84 -3.57
C ASP A 93 2.89 16.79 -2.46
N TYR A 94 2.35 15.62 -2.77
CA TYR A 94 2.04 14.57 -1.79
C TYR A 94 2.50 13.19 -2.26
N ILE A 95 2.80 12.33 -1.28
CA ILE A 95 2.86 10.88 -1.42
C ILE A 95 1.51 10.33 -1.01
N VAL A 96 0.83 9.61 -1.91
CA VAL A 96 -0.51 9.07 -1.65
C VAL A 96 -0.45 7.56 -1.46
N VAL A 97 -1.10 7.08 -0.38
CA VAL A 97 -1.15 5.65 -0.04
C VAL A 97 -2.58 5.20 0.25
N ALA A 98 -2.93 3.99 -0.16
CA ALA A 98 -4.28 3.45 -0.17
C ALA A 98 -4.65 2.75 1.16
N HIS A 99 -4.36 3.37 2.31
CA HIS A 99 -4.90 2.89 3.59
C HIS A 99 -6.39 3.24 3.68
N HIS A 100 -7.18 2.34 4.26
CA HIS A 100 -8.62 2.44 4.41
C HIS A 100 -9.07 2.28 5.87
N ALA A 101 -10.38 2.32 6.14
CA ALA A 101 -10.92 2.30 7.51
C ALA A 101 -10.51 1.06 8.31
N ASP A 102 -10.51 -0.11 7.67
CA ASP A 102 -10.14 -1.36 8.35
C ASP A 102 -8.65 -1.38 8.76
N ASP A 103 -7.75 -0.72 8.00
CA ASP A 103 -6.35 -0.54 8.41
C ASP A 103 -6.23 0.30 9.69
N VAL A 104 -7.14 1.26 9.88
CA VAL A 104 -7.20 2.05 11.14
C VAL A 104 -7.61 1.15 12.28
N ALA A 105 -8.69 0.37 12.12
CA ALA A 105 -9.17 -0.57 13.13
C ALA A 105 -8.08 -1.59 13.51
N GLU A 106 -7.44 -2.21 12.52
CA GLU A 106 -6.31 -3.13 12.72
C GLU A 106 -5.18 -2.46 13.53
N THR A 107 -4.80 -1.24 13.16
CA THR A 107 -3.73 -0.50 13.81
C THR A 107 -4.06 -0.17 15.26
N VAL A 108 -5.29 0.25 15.54
CA VAL A 108 -5.77 0.55 16.90
C VAL A 108 -5.73 -0.72 17.75
N LEU A 109 -6.24 -1.84 17.24
CA LEU A 109 -6.25 -3.12 17.95
C LEU A 109 -4.82 -3.64 18.23
N ILE A 110 -3.91 -3.57 17.25
CA ILE A 110 -2.52 -3.95 17.44
C ILE A 110 -1.87 -3.10 18.53
N ASN A 111 -2.10 -1.80 18.50
CA ASN A 111 -1.56 -0.86 19.48
C ASN A 111 -2.15 -1.13 20.88
N LEU A 112 -3.44 -1.40 20.98
CA LEU A 112 -4.10 -1.76 22.23
C LEU A 112 -3.49 -3.02 22.84
N CYS A 113 -3.31 -4.07 22.04
CA CYS A 113 -2.68 -5.31 22.49
C CYS A 113 -1.22 -5.15 22.94
N ARG A 114 -0.54 -4.11 22.42
CA ARG A 114 0.85 -3.77 22.80
C ARG A 114 0.94 -2.84 24.00
N GLY A 115 -0.17 -2.47 24.63
CA GLY A 115 -0.18 -1.60 25.80
C GLY A 115 0.17 -0.15 25.52
N THR A 116 -0.33 0.42 24.41
CA THR A 116 -0.04 1.79 24.02
C THR A 116 -0.80 2.81 24.85
N GLY A 117 -0.26 4.02 25.00
CA GLY A 117 -0.99 5.17 25.52
C GLY A 117 -1.96 5.77 24.50
N ILE A 118 -2.67 6.84 24.90
CA ILE A 118 -3.72 7.51 24.09
C ILE A 118 -3.26 7.83 22.66
N LYS A 119 -2.01 8.21 22.46
CA LYS A 119 -1.46 8.48 21.11
C LYS A 119 -1.53 7.29 20.15
N GLY A 120 -1.39 6.08 20.64
CA GLY A 120 -1.50 4.87 19.81
C GLY A 120 -2.94 4.51 19.45
N LEU A 121 -3.92 4.98 20.23
CA LEU A 121 -5.34 4.77 19.99
C LEU A 121 -5.91 5.75 18.93
N THR A 122 -5.19 6.79 18.56
CA THR A 122 -5.62 7.71 17.50
C THR A 122 -5.58 7.10 16.09
N GLY A 123 -5.04 5.90 15.96
CA GLY A 123 -4.98 5.18 14.69
C GLY A 123 -4.12 5.86 13.63
N ILE A 124 -4.55 5.74 12.38
CA ILE A 124 -3.86 6.29 11.21
C ILE A 124 -4.49 7.64 10.83
N LYS A 125 -3.66 8.69 10.73
CA LYS A 125 -4.13 10.03 10.31
C LYS A 125 -4.31 10.08 8.79
N SER A 126 -5.32 10.82 8.31
CA SER A 126 -5.57 11.07 6.88
C SER A 126 -4.40 11.82 6.22
N ILE A 127 -3.80 12.77 6.94
CA ILE A 127 -2.62 13.50 6.52
C ILE A 127 -1.54 13.37 7.61
N ASN A 128 -0.34 13.03 7.21
CA ASN A 128 0.82 12.96 8.09
C ASN A 128 2.06 13.45 7.34
N GLY A 129 2.43 14.71 7.59
CA GLY A 129 3.46 15.39 6.80
C GLY A 129 3.07 15.45 5.32
N ASP A 130 3.86 14.83 4.47
CA ASP A 130 3.66 14.78 3.03
C ASP A 130 2.87 13.52 2.55
N ILE A 131 2.40 12.71 3.50
CA ILE A 131 1.65 11.48 3.18
C ILE A 131 0.15 11.72 3.32
N LEU A 132 -0.60 11.47 2.25
CA LEU A 132 -2.05 11.58 2.15
C LEU A 132 -2.70 10.19 2.02
N ARG A 133 -3.86 9.99 2.67
CA ARG A 133 -4.61 8.72 2.68
C ARG A 133 -6.09 8.97 2.35
N PRO A 134 -6.43 9.10 1.08
CA PRO A 134 -7.78 9.49 0.65
C PRO A 134 -8.85 8.44 0.94
N LEU A 135 -8.46 7.14 0.97
CA LEU A 135 -9.40 6.05 1.21
C LEU A 135 -9.67 5.78 2.70
N LEU A 136 -9.09 6.57 3.61
CA LEU A 136 -9.26 6.34 5.05
C LEU A 136 -10.73 6.34 5.53
N PRO A 137 -11.67 7.11 4.93
CA PRO A 137 -13.09 7.04 5.24
C PRO A 137 -13.82 5.81 4.66
N CYS A 138 -13.21 5.11 3.69
CA CYS A 138 -13.84 4.00 3.00
C CYS A 138 -13.57 2.68 3.73
N SER A 139 -14.56 1.81 3.78
CA SER A 139 -14.39 0.43 4.23
C SER A 139 -13.80 -0.46 3.12
N ARG A 140 -13.30 -1.63 3.49
CA ARG A 140 -12.90 -2.66 2.53
C ARG A 140 -14.04 -3.05 1.59
N THR A 141 -15.26 -3.13 2.12
CA THR A 141 -16.46 -3.45 1.35
C THR A 141 -16.76 -2.39 0.29
N ASP A 142 -16.63 -1.10 0.64
CA ASP A 142 -16.82 0.00 -0.32
C ASP A 142 -15.81 -0.09 -1.47
N ILE A 143 -14.55 -0.41 -1.14
CA ILE A 143 -13.48 -0.56 -2.14
C ILE A 143 -13.77 -1.73 -3.08
N LEU A 144 -14.16 -2.89 -2.55
CA LEU A 144 -14.47 -4.06 -3.36
C LEU A 144 -15.69 -3.82 -4.25
N LYS A 145 -16.72 -3.18 -3.73
CA LYS A 145 -17.88 -2.77 -4.52
C LYS A 145 -17.50 -1.84 -5.66
N TYR A 146 -16.66 -0.83 -5.39
CA TYR A 146 -16.14 0.06 -6.44
C TYR A 146 -15.39 -0.70 -7.53
N ILE A 147 -14.55 -1.66 -7.14
CA ILE A 147 -13.80 -2.52 -8.08
C ILE A 147 -14.76 -3.33 -8.97
N GLU A 148 -15.82 -3.90 -8.37
CA GLU A 148 -16.84 -4.68 -9.09
C GLU A 148 -17.64 -3.80 -10.04
N ASP A 149 -18.19 -2.69 -9.55
CA ASP A 149 -18.99 -1.74 -10.34
C ASP A 149 -18.24 -1.21 -11.59
N HIS A 150 -16.90 -1.09 -11.50
CA HIS A 150 -16.06 -0.63 -12.59
C HIS A 150 -15.33 -1.76 -13.32
N GLN A 151 -15.60 -3.02 -12.99
CA GLN A 151 -15.00 -4.22 -13.60
C GLN A 151 -13.46 -4.18 -13.61
N LEU A 152 -12.85 -3.70 -12.54
CA LEU A 152 -11.41 -3.53 -12.42
C LEU A 152 -10.73 -4.84 -12.00
N GLY A 153 -9.72 -5.27 -12.76
CA GLY A 153 -8.85 -6.35 -12.33
C GLY A 153 -7.89 -5.88 -11.23
N PHE A 154 -7.56 -6.77 -10.30
CA PHE A 154 -6.52 -6.56 -9.28
C PHE A 154 -5.79 -7.86 -8.96
N ARG A 155 -4.68 -7.75 -8.24
CA ARG A 155 -3.88 -8.90 -7.77
C ARG A 155 -4.19 -9.20 -6.30
N THR A 156 -4.35 -10.47 -5.98
CA THR A 156 -4.43 -10.91 -4.58
C THR A 156 -3.05 -11.41 -4.16
N ASP A 157 -2.52 -10.83 -3.08
CA ASP A 157 -1.25 -11.26 -2.49
C ASP A 157 -1.44 -12.59 -1.76
N SER A 158 -0.69 -13.62 -2.14
CA SER A 158 -0.76 -14.94 -1.51
C SER A 158 -0.44 -14.91 -0.01
N THR A 159 0.35 -13.94 0.44
CA THR A 159 0.71 -13.78 1.86
C THR A 159 -0.41 -13.18 2.72
N ASN A 160 -1.47 -12.63 2.12
CA ASN A 160 -2.61 -12.10 2.87
C ASN A 160 -3.36 -13.17 3.67
N ASN A 161 -3.26 -14.43 3.27
CA ASN A 161 -3.91 -15.56 3.94
C ASN A 161 -3.02 -16.21 5.03
N SER A 162 -1.75 -15.82 5.16
CA SER A 162 -0.88 -16.35 6.23
C SER A 162 -1.27 -15.77 7.58
N LEU A 163 -1.50 -16.64 8.56
CA LEU A 163 -1.77 -16.25 9.94
C LEU A 163 -0.48 -15.98 10.75
N ASP A 164 0.69 -16.02 10.14
CA ASP A 164 1.96 -15.76 10.82
C ASP A 164 2.09 -14.29 11.24
N TYR A 165 1.39 -13.41 10.56
CA TYR A 165 1.39 -11.98 10.86
C TYR A 165 0.23 -11.61 11.78
N VAL A 166 0.52 -10.93 12.89
CA VAL A 166 -0.48 -10.42 13.86
C VAL A 166 -1.61 -9.65 13.16
N ARG A 167 -1.28 -8.87 12.14
CA ARG A 167 -2.24 -8.09 11.37
C ARG A 167 -3.25 -8.97 10.64
N ASN A 168 -2.80 -10.07 10.04
CA ASN A 168 -3.67 -11.00 9.35
C ASN A 168 -4.57 -11.76 10.34
N LYS A 169 -4.06 -12.13 11.53
CA LYS A 169 -4.89 -12.71 12.59
C LYS A 169 -6.03 -11.77 12.99
N ILE A 170 -5.73 -10.50 13.19
CA ILE A 170 -6.74 -9.50 13.56
C ILE A 170 -7.77 -9.37 12.43
N ARG A 171 -7.32 -9.25 11.18
CA ARG A 171 -8.19 -9.14 10.00
C ARG A 171 -9.14 -10.32 9.81
N HIS A 172 -8.65 -11.55 10.03
CA HIS A 172 -9.43 -12.76 9.72
C HIS A 172 -10.17 -13.36 10.90
N GLN A 173 -9.76 -13.04 12.14
CA GLN A 173 -10.28 -13.69 13.35
C GLN A 173 -10.99 -12.72 14.31
N ILE A 174 -10.72 -11.42 14.22
CA ILE A 174 -11.23 -10.44 15.19
C ILE A 174 -12.13 -9.39 14.52
N ILE A 175 -11.77 -8.95 13.32
CA ILE A 175 -12.58 -8.02 12.51
C ILE A 175 -13.17 -8.85 11.36
N PRO A 176 -14.42 -9.30 11.46
CA PRO A 176 -15.09 -10.08 10.43
C PRO A 176 -15.43 -9.25 9.20
#